data_7b6da68b9ca399e0c38e735d4ddb900e
#
_entry.id   7b6da68b9ca399e0c38e735d4ddb900e
#
_cell.length_a   1.000
_cell.length_b   1.000
_cell.length_c   1.000
_cell.angle_alpha   90.00
_cell.angle_beta   90.00
_cell.angle_gamma   90.00
#
_symmetry.space_group_name_H-M   'P 1'
#
loop_
_entity.id
_entity.type
_entity.pdbx_description
1 polymer ?
#
loop_
_entity_poly.entity_id
_entity_poly.type
_entity_poly.pdbx_seq_one_letter_code
_entity_poly.pdbx_strand_id
1 'polypeptide(L)'
;CGRPSVSQALCQRSGAHGIEGDSFHPAANIRKMSAGIPLTDDDRAGWLDTLAEQLRQAVAAGKLPVLTCSALKRAYRDRLRRAVPGLGIVYLELTPAVAAERVAQRPGHFMPATLIDSQFAALEPPLDEPLTLRLDATLPVECLAQAAHAWWLEHAAA
;
A
#
# COMPACT_ATOMS: atom_id res chain seq x y z
N CYS A 1 1.11 6.86 -7.31
CA CYS A 1 0.05 6.05 -7.91
C CYS A 1 -1.25 6.12 -7.12
N GLY A 2 -2.07 6.85 -6.83
CA GLY A 2 -3.45 6.83 -6.37
C GLY A 2 -3.78 6.18 -5.02
N ARG A 3 -2.87 5.45 -4.41
CA ARG A 3 -3.12 4.77 -3.13
C ARG A 3 -3.61 5.70 -2.02
N PRO A 4 -2.97 6.85 -1.77
CA PRO A 4 -3.44 7.76 -0.72
C PRO A 4 -4.85 8.30 -0.99
N SER A 5 -5.17 8.60 -2.25
CA SER A 5 -6.49 9.10 -2.64
C SER A 5 -7.57 8.05 -2.45
N VAL A 6 -7.30 6.80 -2.83
CA VAL A 6 -8.24 5.68 -2.64
C VAL A 6 -8.43 5.40 -1.16
N SER A 7 -7.35 5.38 -0.38
CA SER A 7 -7.40 5.20 1.08
C SER A 7 -8.25 6.27 1.74
N GLN A 8 -8.06 7.54 1.38
CA GLN A 8 -8.84 8.65 1.93
C GLN A 8 -10.32 8.49 1.62
N ALA A 9 -10.67 8.18 0.38
CA ALA A 9 -12.06 7.97 -0.02
C ALA A 9 -12.69 6.77 0.69
N LEU A 10 -11.92 5.69 0.85
CA LEU A 10 -12.36 4.50 1.56
C LEU A 10 -12.61 4.78 3.04
N CYS A 11 -11.73 5.53 3.69
CA CYS A 11 -11.89 5.93 5.08
C CYS A 11 -13.12 6.82 5.28
N GLN A 12 -13.38 7.74 4.36
CA GLN A 12 -14.58 8.59 4.41
C GLN A 12 -15.86 7.79 4.28
N ARG A 13 -15.88 6.74 3.45
CA ARG A 13 -17.01 5.85 3.28
C ARG A 13 -17.27 4.95 4.48
N SER A 14 -16.21 4.39 5.05
CA SER A 14 -16.28 3.30 6.02
C SER A 14 -16.08 3.75 7.46
N GLY A 15 -15.58 4.96 7.69
CA GLY A 15 -15.17 5.40 9.02
C GLY A 15 -13.86 4.77 9.48
N ALA A 16 -13.12 4.14 8.59
CA ALA A 16 -11.85 3.50 8.91
C ALA A 16 -10.76 4.52 9.25
N HIS A 17 -9.74 4.02 9.97
CA HIS A 17 -8.57 4.81 10.36
C HIS A 17 -7.45 4.63 9.33
N GLY A 18 -7.09 5.72 8.64
CA GLY A 18 -6.05 5.70 7.62
C GLY A 18 -4.64 5.74 8.20
N ILE A 19 -3.76 4.90 7.69
CA ILE A 19 -2.34 4.87 8.03
C ILE A 19 -1.55 4.99 6.73
N GLU A 20 -0.73 6.03 6.60
CA GLU A 20 0.15 6.20 5.45
C GLU A 20 1.49 5.53 5.70
N GLY A 21 1.73 4.41 5.01
CA GLY A 21 2.95 3.62 5.21
C GLY A 21 4.22 4.39 4.90
N ASP A 22 4.20 5.25 3.88
CA ASP A 22 5.39 6.04 3.49
C ASP A 22 5.84 7.01 4.59
N SER A 23 4.94 7.41 5.48
CA SER A 23 5.27 8.31 6.60
C SER A 23 6.15 7.65 7.67
N PHE A 24 6.29 6.34 7.64
CA PHE A 24 7.03 5.57 8.65
C PHE A 24 8.41 5.13 8.20
N HIS A 25 8.86 5.54 7.02
CA HIS A 25 10.22 5.24 6.57
C HIS A 25 11.25 5.94 7.46
N PRO A 26 12.32 5.24 7.88
CA PRO A 26 13.43 5.90 8.58
C PRO A 26 14.15 6.87 7.63
N ALA A 27 14.85 7.85 8.20
CA ALA A 27 15.56 8.89 7.44
C ALA A 27 16.54 8.30 6.43
N ALA A 28 17.20 7.20 6.76
CA ALA A 28 18.13 6.51 5.85
C ALA A 28 17.43 6.03 4.58
N ASN A 29 16.20 5.50 4.70
CA ASN A 29 15.42 5.06 3.56
C ASN A 29 14.98 6.24 2.69
N ILE A 30 14.57 7.34 3.31
CA ILE A 30 14.18 8.57 2.60
C ILE A 30 15.37 9.10 1.80
N ARG A 31 16.56 9.13 2.39
CA ARG A 31 17.78 9.58 1.70
C ARG A 31 18.10 8.72 0.48
N LYS A 32 17.98 7.40 0.60
CA LYS A 32 18.19 6.48 -0.53
C LYS A 32 17.19 6.73 -1.65
N MET A 33 15.92 6.82 -1.32
CA MET A 33 14.86 7.05 -2.31
C MET A 33 15.03 8.39 -3.01
N SER A 34 15.39 9.44 -2.28
CA SER A 34 15.65 10.77 -2.86
C SER A 34 16.84 10.76 -3.80
N ALA A 35 17.82 9.90 -3.55
CA ALA A 35 19.01 9.74 -4.41
C ALA A 35 18.78 8.77 -5.57
N GLY A 36 17.59 8.21 -5.71
CA GLY A 36 17.28 7.21 -6.75
C GLY A 36 17.84 5.82 -6.46
N ILE A 37 18.20 5.54 -5.22
CA ILE A 37 18.78 4.25 -4.79
C ILE A 37 17.62 3.35 -4.32
N PRO A 38 17.46 2.14 -4.92
CA PRO A 38 16.42 1.22 -4.47
C PRO A 38 16.67 0.72 -3.05
N LEU A 39 15.60 0.52 -2.29
CA LEU A 39 15.69 -0.07 -0.97
C LEU A 39 15.87 -1.59 -1.06
N THR A 40 16.75 -2.13 -0.21
CA THR A 40 16.94 -3.57 -0.05
C THR A 40 15.86 -4.15 0.87
N ASP A 41 15.79 -5.49 0.94
CA ASP A 41 14.90 -6.16 1.90
C ASP A 41 15.26 -5.77 3.35
N ASP A 42 16.55 -5.65 3.64
CA ASP A 42 17.02 -5.22 4.96
C ASP A 42 16.60 -3.80 5.28
N ASP A 43 16.67 -2.88 4.31
CA ASP A 43 16.18 -1.50 4.48
C ASP A 43 14.71 -1.45 4.84
N ARG A 44 13.92 -2.38 4.31
CA ARG A 44 12.47 -2.43 4.51
C ARG A 44 12.05 -3.18 5.76
N ALA A 45 12.91 -4.03 6.32
CA ALA A 45 12.56 -4.88 7.45
C ALA A 45 12.04 -4.08 8.65
N GLY A 46 12.80 -3.08 9.08
CA GLY A 46 12.40 -2.22 10.21
C GLY A 46 11.15 -1.40 9.91
N TRP A 47 11.02 -0.91 8.69
CA TRP A 47 9.84 -0.18 8.25
C TRP A 47 8.59 -1.06 8.29
N LEU A 48 8.67 -2.30 7.79
CA LEU A 48 7.55 -3.24 7.83
C LEU A 48 7.17 -3.61 9.26
N ASP A 49 8.14 -3.77 10.15
CA ASP A 49 7.88 -4.02 11.57
C ASP A 49 7.14 -2.86 12.21
N THR A 50 7.50 -1.63 11.86
CA THR A 50 6.79 -0.43 12.33
C THR A 50 5.35 -0.41 11.82
N LEU A 51 5.13 -0.72 10.55
CA LEU A 51 3.78 -0.79 9.97
C LEU A 51 2.94 -1.89 10.63
N ALA A 52 3.53 -3.04 10.86
CA ALA A 52 2.86 -4.14 11.55
C ALA A 52 2.41 -3.73 12.95
N GLU A 53 3.25 -3.01 13.67
CA GLU A 53 2.92 -2.49 15.00
C GLU A 53 1.80 -1.46 14.95
N GLN A 54 1.82 -0.56 13.97
CA GLN A 54 0.74 0.42 13.77
C GLN A 54 -0.59 -0.27 13.53
N LEU A 55 -0.60 -1.33 12.73
CA LEU A 55 -1.80 -2.12 12.47
C LEU A 55 -2.30 -2.79 13.75
N ARG A 56 -1.41 -3.42 14.52
CA ARG A 56 -1.78 -4.06 15.79
C ARG A 56 -2.38 -3.08 16.78
N GLN A 57 -1.79 -1.90 16.91
CA GLN A 57 -2.27 -0.88 17.81
C GLN A 57 -3.66 -0.37 17.43
N ALA A 58 -3.91 -0.17 16.14
CA ALA A 58 -5.21 0.28 15.65
C ALA A 58 -6.29 -0.77 15.92
N VAL A 59 -6.00 -2.04 15.65
CA VAL A 59 -6.95 -3.14 15.93
C VAL A 59 -7.21 -3.27 17.44
N ALA A 60 -6.17 -3.18 18.26
CA ALA A 60 -6.31 -3.23 19.71
C ALA A 60 -7.14 -2.06 20.28
N ALA A 61 -7.11 -0.91 19.60
CA ALA A 61 -7.92 0.25 19.96
C ALA A 61 -9.37 0.18 19.44
N GLY A 62 -9.76 -0.93 18.80
CA GLY A 62 -11.10 -1.10 18.24
C GLY A 62 -11.32 -0.37 16.93
N LYS A 63 -10.27 0.05 16.25
CA LYS A 63 -10.35 0.75 14.96
C LYS A 63 -10.22 -0.23 13.80
N LEU A 64 -10.78 0.15 12.65
CA LEU A 64 -10.56 -0.56 11.39
C LEU A 64 -9.42 0.17 10.65
N PRO A 65 -8.20 -0.37 10.60
CA PRO A 65 -7.12 0.31 9.91
C PRO A 65 -7.16 0.10 8.40
N VAL A 66 -6.82 1.14 7.66
CA VAL A 66 -6.56 1.08 6.22
C VAL A 66 -5.15 1.60 5.99
N LEU A 67 -4.23 0.70 5.64
CA LEU A 67 -2.83 1.00 5.43
C LEU A 67 -2.54 1.16 3.94
N THR A 68 -1.88 2.26 3.57
CA THR A 68 -1.29 2.40 2.24
C THR A 68 0.19 2.02 2.31
N CYS A 69 0.62 1.12 1.45
CA CYS A 69 1.96 0.57 1.54
C CYS A 69 2.39 -0.02 0.20
N SER A 70 3.66 0.19 -0.18
CA SER A 70 4.26 -0.52 -1.31
C SER A 70 4.73 -1.90 -0.88
N ALA A 71 3.79 -2.78 -0.58
CA ALA A 71 4.08 -4.15 -0.17
C ALA A 71 4.36 -5.00 -1.42
N LEU A 72 5.51 -4.78 -2.03
CA LEU A 72 5.85 -5.29 -3.37
C LEU A 72 6.03 -6.80 -3.42
N LYS A 73 6.56 -7.40 -2.37
CA LYS A 73 6.83 -8.84 -2.33
C LYS A 73 5.85 -9.56 -1.40
N ARG A 74 5.58 -10.82 -1.72
CA ARG A 74 4.72 -11.65 -0.87
C ARG A 74 5.24 -11.73 0.56
N ALA A 75 6.56 -11.83 0.75
CA ALA A 75 7.15 -11.87 2.08
C ALA A 75 6.80 -10.64 2.91
N TYR A 76 6.73 -9.46 2.30
CA TYR A 76 6.34 -8.22 2.97
C TYR A 76 4.88 -8.28 3.40
N ARG A 77 4.00 -8.73 2.50
CA ARG A 77 2.57 -8.88 2.78
C ARG A 77 2.31 -9.93 3.85
N ASP A 78 3.02 -11.05 3.80
CA ASP A 78 2.91 -12.10 4.81
C ASP A 78 3.33 -11.61 6.20
N ARG A 79 4.34 -10.73 6.26
CA ARG A 79 4.77 -10.10 7.52
C ARG A 79 3.64 -9.28 8.13
N LEU A 80 2.92 -8.51 7.32
CA LEU A 80 1.76 -7.75 7.76
C LEU A 80 0.58 -8.66 8.15
N ARG A 81 0.35 -9.73 7.40
CA ARG A 81 -0.69 -10.73 7.71
C ARG A 81 -0.46 -11.43 9.05
N ARG A 82 0.79 -11.69 9.40
CA ARG A 82 1.12 -12.27 10.71
C ARG A 82 0.77 -11.32 11.85
N ALA A 83 0.91 -10.03 11.64
CA ALA A 83 0.56 -9.02 12.64
C ALA A 83 -0.97 -8.91 12.83
N VAL A 84 -1.72 -9.04 11.75
CA VAL A 84 -3.18 -8.91 11.75
C VAL A 84 -3.77 -10.09 10.98
N PRO A 85 -4.11 -11.18 11.67
CA PRO A 85 -4.84 -12.28 11.04
C PRO A 85 -6.14 -11.78 10.43
N GLY A 86 -6.43 -12.20 9.20
CA GLY A 86 -7.61 -11.73 8.48
C GLY A 86 -7.40 -10.39 7.75
N LEU A 87 -6.15 -9.94 7.62
CA LEU A 87 -5.83 -8.73 6.85
C LEU A 87 -6.26 -8.90 5.39
N GLY A 88 -7.09 -7.97 4.90
CA GLY A 88 -7.44 -7.89 3.49
C GLY A 88 -6.45 -7.02 2.73
N ILE A 89 -6.19 -7.36 1.48
CA ILE A 89 -5.28 -6.61 0.61
C ILE A 89 -6.03 -6.17 -0.63
N VAL A 90 -5.92 -4.87 -0.94
CA VAL A 90 -6.42 -4.30 -2.19
C VAL A 90 -5.22 -3.96 -3.05
N TYR A 91 -5.08 -4.68 -4.15
CA TYR A 91 -4.00 -4.48 -5.10
C TYR A 91 -4.47 -3.55 -6.22
N LEU A 92 -3.90 -2.37 -6.28
CA LEU A 92 -4.17 -1.40 -7.34
C LEU A 92 -3.16 -1.63 -8.47
N GLU A 93 -3.60 -2.26 -9.54
CA GLU A 93 -2.73 -2.62 -10.66
C GLU A 93 -2.56 -1.45 -11.62
N LEU A 94 -1.29 -1.14 -11.93
CA LEU A 94 -0.90 -0.13 -12.91
C LEU A 94 0.16 -0.72 -13.83
N THR A 95 0.19 -0.22 -15.09
CA THR A 95 1.35 -0.47 -15.96
C THR A 95 2.49 0.47 -15.58
N PRO A 96 3.77 0.09 -15.85
CA PRO A 96 4.90 0.97 -15.59
C PRO A 96 4.79 2.34 -16.29
N ALA A 97 4.28 2.36 -17.51
CA ALA A 97 4.11 3.58 -18.29
C ALA A 97 3.13 4.56 -17.61
N VAL A 98 1.97 4.06 -17.16
CA VAL A 98 0.98 4.89 -16.47
C VAL A 98 1.49 5.37 -15.11
N ALA A 99 2.22 4.51 -14.38
CA ALA A 99 2.82 4.88 -13.10
C ALA A 99 3.84 6.01 -13.28
N ALA A 100 4.70 5.93 -14.28
CA ALA A 100 5.70 6.95 -14.58
C ALA A 100 5.02 8.29 -14.95
N GLU A 101 3.98 8.25 -15.78
CA GLU A 101 3.21 9.42 -16.15
C GLU A 101 2.58 10.10 -14.95
N ARG A 102 1.95 9.34 -14.05
CA ARG A 102 1.31 9.88 -12.84
C ARG A 102 2.31 10.53 -11.90
N VAL A 103 3.47 9.91 -11.71
CA VAL A 103 4.54 10.48 -10.86
C VAL A 103 5.08 11.78 -11.45
N ALA A 104 5.28 11.85 -12.76
CA ALA A 104 5.76 13.04 -13.44
C ALA A 104 4.79 14.23 -13.31
N GLN A 105 3.49 13.96 -13.15
CA GLN A 105 2.45 14.99 -13.00
C GLN A 105 2.24 15.45 -11.56
N ARG A 106 2.92 14.87 -10.57
CA ARG A 106 2.78 15.23 -9.15
C ARG A 106 3.86 16.23 -8.74
N PRO A 107 3.51 17.50 -8.48
CA PRO A 107 4.48 18.48 -7.96
C PRO A 107 5.01 18.03 -6.60
N GLY A 108 6.33 18.13 -6.40
CA GLY A 108 6.96 17.84 -5.13
C GLY A 108 7.06 16.37 -4.74
N HIS A 109 6.72 15.47 -5.65
CA HIS A 109 6.83 14.03 -5.38
C HIS A 109 8.22 13.53 -5.77
N PHE A 110 8.94 12.96 -4.80
CA PHE A 110 10.32 12.50 -4.97
C PHE A 110 10.39 11.03 -5.35
N MET A 111 9.96 10.68 -6.55
CA MET A 111 10.20 9.33 -7.05
C MET A 111 10.81 9.41 -8.45
N PRO A 112 12.15 9.30 -8.56
CA PRO A 112 12.81 9.23 -9.86
C PRO A 112 12.29 8.04 -10.68
N ALA A 113 12.30 8.18 -12.00
CA ALA A 113 11.85 7.12 -12.91
C ALA A 113 12.58 5.79 -12.67
N THR A 114 13.86 5.85 -12.28
CA THR A 114 14.65 4.64 -11.96
C THR A 114 14.07 3.86 -10.78
N LEU A 115 13.46 4.53 -9.79
CA LEU A 115 12.81 3.85 -8.68
C LEU A 115 11.51 3.18 -9.10
N ILE A 116 10.78 3.76 -10.03
CA ILE A 116 9.56 3.16 -10.58
C ILE A 116 9.90 1.83 -11.23
N ASP A 117 10.92 1.81 -12.10
CA ASP A 117 11.37 0.59 -12.76
C ASP A 117 11.81 -0.47 -11.75
N SER A 118 12.58 -0.08 -10.73
CA SER A 118 13.03 -1.02 -9.69
C SER A 118 11.87 -1.57 -8.87
N GLN A 119 10.85 -0.77 -8.59
CA GLN A 119 9.67 -1.23 -7.87
C GLN A 119 8.88 -2.24 -8.69
N PHE A 120 8.69 -2.01 -9.98
CA PHE A 120 8.03 -3.00 -10.85
C PHE A 120 8.85 -4.28 -10.99
N ALA A 121 10.18 -4.17 -11.03
CA ALA A 121 11.05 -5.34 -11.08
C ALA A 121 10.97 -6.17 -9.79
N ALA A 122 10.80 -5.52 -8.64
CA ALA A 122 10.66 -6.19 -7.35
C ALA A 122 9.24 -6.68 -7.08
N LEU A 123 8.24 -6.16 -7.79
CA LEU A 123 6.84 -6.48 -7.55
C LEU A 123 6.54 -7.95 -7.84
N GLU A 124 5.97 -8.61 -6.84
CA GLU A 124 5.36 -9.93 -6.96
C GLU A 124 3.85 -9.74 -6.89
N PRO A 125 3.14 -9.72 -8.03
CA PRO A 125 1.71 -9.46 -8.02
C PRO A 125 0.95 -10.48 -7.16
N PRO A 126 0.07 -10.04 -6.25
CA PRO A 126 -0.61 -10.94 -5.31
C PRO A 126 -1.84 -11.61 -5.94
N LEU A 127 -1.65 -12.35 -7.03
CA LEU A 127 -2.76 -12.91 -7.81
C LEU A 127 -3.38 -14.16 -7.16
N ASP A 128 -2.57 -14.95 -6.45
CA ASP A 128 -2.99 -16.20 -5.83
C ASP A 128 -2.92 -16.14 -4.30
N GLU A 129 -3.10 -14.96 -3.72
CA GLU A 129 -3.00 -14.77 -2.27
C GLU A 129 -4.38 -14.67 -1.64
N PRO A 130 -4.54 -15.09 -0.36
CA PRO A 130 -5.83 -15.04 0.30
C PRO A 130 -6.28 -13.60 0.58
N LEU A 131 -7.59 -13.38 0.65
CA LEU A 131 -8.22 -12.10 0.96
C LEU A 131 -7.60 -10.95 0.18
N THR A 132 -7.47 -11.10 -1.13
CA THR A 132 -6.86 -10.11 -2.00
C THR A 132 -7.82 -9.73 -3.12
N LEU A 133 -8.08 -8.43 -3.24
CA LEU A 133 -8.88 -7.85 -4.31
C LEU A 133 -7.97 -7.13 -5.30
N ARG A 134 -8.06 -7.48 -6.57
CA ARG A 134 -7.32 -6.81 -7.64
C ARG A 134 -8.23 -5.80 -8.32
N LEU A 135 -7.78 -4.55 -8.39
CA LEU A 135 -8.51 -3.47 -9.05
C LEU A 135 -7.62 -2.77 -10.07
N ASP A 136 -8.23 -2.30 -11.15
CA ASP A 136 -7.56 -1.48 -12.15
C ASP A 136 -7.41 -0.05 -11.60
N ALA A 137 -6.19 0.37 -11.31
CA ALA A 137 -5.89 1.66 -10.72
C ALA A 137 -6.16 2.84 -11.66
N THR A 138 -6.48 2.60 -12.94
CA THR A 138 -6.87 3.67 -13.86
C THR A 138 -8.31 4.12 -13.73
N LEU A 139 -9.12 3.35 -12.99
CA LEU A 139 -10.52 3.71 -12.72
C LEU A 139 -10.60 4.93 -11.77
N PRO A 140 -11.74 5.66 -11.77
CA PRO A 140 -11.93 6.77 -10.85
C PRO A 140 -11.77 6.35 -9.38
N VAL A 141 -11.23 7.23 -8.57
CA VAL A 141 -10.97 6.97 -7.13
C VAL A 141 -12.24 6.52 -6.41
N GLU A 142 -13.38 7.17 -6.67
CA GLU A 142 -14.64 6.80 -6.02
C GLU A 142 -15.10 5.39 -6.40
N CYS A 143 -14.87 4.96 -7.64
CA CYS A 143 -15.18 3.60 -8.07
C CYS A 143 -14.31 2.58 -7.35
N LEU A 144 -13.01 2.88 -7.20
CA LEU A 144 -12.07 2.02 -6.50
C LEU A 144 -12.42 1.91 -5.01
N ALA A 145 -12.73 3.02 -4.37
CA ALA A 145 -13.10 3.03 -2.96
C ALA A 145 -14.41 2.27 -2.73
N GLN A 146 -15.39 2.45 -3.60
CA GLN A 146 -16.66 1.73 -3.51
C GLN A 146 -16.47 0.23 -3.67
N ALA A 147 -15.70 -0.19 -4.67
CA ALA A 147 -15.41 -1.61 -4.92
C ALA A 147 -14.67 -2.25 -3.73
N ALA A 148 -13.68 -1.56 -3.18
CA ALA A 148 -12.93 -2.05 -2.03
C ALA A 148 -13.83 -2.17 -0.80
N HIS A 149 -14.68 -1.18 -0.53
CA HIS A 149 -15.58 -1.20 0.61
C HIS A 149 -16.61 -2.31 0.49
N ALA A 150 -17.24 -2.49 -0.67
CA ALA A 150 -18.20 -3.56 -0.91
C ALA A 150 -17.57 -4.93 -0.73
N TRP A 151 -16.38 -5.13 -1.29
CA TRP A 151 -15.62 -6.37 -1.14
C TRP A 151 -15.29 -6.67 0.33
N TRP A 152 -14.86 -5.65 1.07
CA TRP A 152 -14.54 -5.81 2.50
C TRP A 152 -15.77 -6.23 3.30
N LEU A 153 -16.93 -5.59 3.07
CA LEU A 153 -18.16 -5.94 3.76
C LEU A 153 -18.59 -7.39 3.50
N GLU A 154 -18.35 -7.90 2.29
CA GLU A 154 -18.68 -9.29 1.94
C GLU A 154 -17.74 -10.29 2.62
N HIS A 155 -16.46 -9.99 2.76
CA HIS A 155 -15.44 -10.94 3.17
C HIS A 155 -15.05 -10.83 4.64
N ALA A 156 -15.12 -9.65 5.22
CA ALA A 156 -14.75 -9.43 6.62
C ALA A 156 -15.78 -9.93 7.61
N ALA A 157 -17.02 -10.11 7.18
CA ALA A 157 -18.10 -10.61 8.03
C ALA A 157 -18.11 -12.14 8.15
N ALA A 158 -17.24 -12.82 7.44
CA ALA A 158 -17.18 -14.28 7.45
C ALA A 158 -16.38 -14.81 8.64
#